data_6c5d113a544c27296313868cd398c14c
#
_entry.id   6c5d113a544c27296313868cd398c14c
#
_cell.length_a   1.000
_cell.length_b   1.000
_cell.length_c   1.000
_cell.angle_alpha   90.00
_cell.angle_beta   90.00
_cell.angle_gamma   90.00
#
_symmetry.space_group_name_H-M   'P 1'
#
loop_
_entity.id
_entity.type
_entity.pdbx_description
1 polymer ?
#
loop_
_entity_poly.entity_id
_entity_poly.type
_entity_poly.pdbx_seq_one_letter_code
_entity_poly.pdbx_strand_id
1 'polypeptide(L)'
;MSKEFISGIFENFFLIYAICIFSLYLWLAVVSARELIRNHFHARNTNYDAIISSPFAPMITVIAPAFNESLTIVENIKALLALYYPNFEIVVVNDGSKDNTLEKAIEAFDLEKVTYIVDYKIPCQEIRGIYKSRKRAFNNLTVVDKFNGGKADALNSGINIAKGDYFISIDVDSIIDPY
;
A
#
# COMPACT_ATOMS: atom_id res chain seq x y z
N MET A 1 3.94 55.27 33.22
CA MET A 1 3.53 53.86 33.37
C MET A 1 4.76 53.06 33.75
N SER A 2 4.84 52.54 34.97
CA SER A 2 6.08 51.96 35.51
C SER A 2 6.48 50.70 34.74
N LYS A 3 7.78 50.45 34.58
CA LYS A 3 8.31 49.24 33.92
C LYS A 3 7.76 47.98 34.56
N GLU A 4 7.52 47.99 35.85
CA GLU A 4 6.93 46.88 36.64
C GLU A 4 5.48 46.54 36.21
N PHE A 5 4.67 47.57 35.86
CA PHE A 5 3.31 47.33 35.37
C PHE A 5 3.29 46.63 33.99
N ILE A 6 4.20 47.01 33.09
CA ILE A 6 4.33 46.41 31.78
C ILE A 6 4.85 44.95 31.91
N SER A 7 5.86 44.73 32.79
CA SER A 7 6.38 43.37 33.06
C SER A 7 5.27 42.46 33.60
N GLY A 8 4.46 42.90 34.52
CA GLY A 8 3.36 42.11 35.06
C GLY A 8 2.28 41.72 34.02
N ILE A 9 2.01 42.61 33.04
CA ILE A 9 1.10 42.26 31.93
C ILE A 9 1.70 41.15 31.07
N PHE A 10 2.98 41.23 30.72
CA PHE A 10 3.64 40.20 29.93
C PHE A 10 3.70 38.87 30.67
N GLU A 11 4.03 38.88 31.96
CA GLU A 11 4.09 37.65 32.79
C GLU A 11 2.73 36.96 32.85
N ASN A 12 1.65 37.70 33.09
CA ASN A 12 0.29 37.14 33.08
C ASN A 12 -0.14 36.62 31.70
N PHE A 13 0.24 37.35 30.64
CA PHE A 13 -0.05 36.87 29.27
C PHE A 13 0.63 35.56 28.97
N PHE A 14 1.93 35.42 29.29
CA PHE A 14 2.66 34.17 29.09
C PHE A 14 2.14 33.03 29.97
N LEU A 15 1.71 33.34 31.20
CA LEU A 15 1.11 32.35 32.09
C LEU A 15 -0.20 31.79 31.51
N ILE A 16 -1.09 32.71 31.07
CA ILE A 16 -2.36 32.29 30.45
C ILE A 16 -2.11 31.47 29.18
N TYR A 17 -1.20 31.94 28.34
CA TYR A 17 -0.81 31.22 27.13
C TYR A 17 -0.29 29.79 27.41
N ALA A 18 0.59 29.66 28.41
CA ALA A 18 1.11 28.37 28.84
C ALA A 18 0.01 27.44 29.36
N ILE A 19 -0.92 27.96 30.16
CA ILE A 19 -2.06 27.19 30.66
C ILE A 19 -2.96 26.72 29.51
N CYS A 20 -3.26 27.61 28.54
CA CYS A 20 -4.06 27.25 27.37
C CYS A 20 -3.43 26.14 26.54
N ILE A 21 -2.13 26.23 26.26
CA ILE A 21 -1.39 25.22 25.52
C ILE A 21 -1.38 23.89 26.29
N PHE A 22 -1.05 23.93 27.57
CA PHE A 22 -1.02 22.71 28.41
C PHE A 22 -2.39 22.04 28.44
N SER A 23 -3.47 22.82 28.61
CA SER A 23 -4.85 22.30 28.60
C SER A 23 -5.22 21.65 27.25
N LEU A 24 -4.78 22.27 26.13
CA LEU A 24 -4.99 21.72 24.79
C LEU A 24 -4.27 20.39 24.61
N TYR A 25 -3.00 20.30 25.00
CA TYR A 25 -2.25 19.06 24.90
C TYR A 25 -2.82 17.96 25.81
N LEU A 26 -3.25 18.31 27.00
CA LEU A 26 -3.89 17.36 27.93
C LEU A 26 -5.20 16.82 27.31
N TRP A 27 -6.01 17.69 26.73
CA TRP A 27 -7.24 17.29 26.05
C TRP A 27 -6.95 16.37 24.85
N LEU A 28 -5.99 16.72 24.00
CA LEU A 28 -5.55 15.87 22.88
C LEU A 28 -5.04 14.51 23.36
N ALA A 29 -4.27 14.47 24.44
CA ALA A 29 -3.79 13.21 25.02
C ALA A 29 -4.93 12.31 25.48
N VAL A 30 -5.95 12.89 26.15
CA VAL A 30 -7.14 12.15 26.59
C VAL A 30 -7.93 11.59 25.40
N VAL A 31 -8.15 12.43 24.37
CA VAL A 31 -8.87 12.00 23.15
C VAL A 31 -8.11 10.87 22.45
N SER A 32 -6.80 11.02 22.28
CA SER A 32 -5.93 10.01 21.66
C SER A 32 -5.92 8.70 22.45
N ALA A 33 -5.82 8.77 23.78
CA ALA A 33 -5.86 7.58 24.61
C ALA A 33 -7.21 6.83 24.51
N ARG A 34 -8.32 7.58 24.50
CA ARG A 34 -9.66 6.98 24.32
C ARG A 34 -9.79 6.27 22.98
N GLU A 35 -9.30 6.91 21.91
CA GLU A 35 -9.33 6.32 20.57
C GLU A 35 -8.48 5.07 20.46
N LEU A 36 -7.27 5.09 21.05
CA LEU A 36 -6.38 3.94 21.09
C LEU A 36 -7.03 2.74 21.80
N ILE A 37 -7.65 2.99 22.96
CA ILE A 37 -8.36 1.95 23.72
C ILE A 37 -9.53 1.41 22.89
N ARG A 38 -10.33 2.29 22.27
CA ARG A 38 -11.48 1.89 21.43
C ARG A 38 -11.04 1.00 20.27
N ASN A 39 -10.00 1.40 19.57
CA ASN A 39 -9.48 0.66 18.42
C ASN A 39 -8.87 -0.69 18.82
N HIS A 40 -8.19 -0.74 19.96
CA HIS A 40 -7.67 -2.00 20.49
C HIS A 40 -8.78 -3.01 20.80
N PHE A 41 -9.90 -2.56 21.37
CA PHE A 41 -11.07 -3.42 21.63
C PHE A 41 -11.75 -3.87 20.34
N HIS A 42 -11.85 -3.02 19.32
CA HIS A 42 -12.45 -3.39 18.02
C HIS A 42 -11.59 -4.41 17.28
N ALA A 43 -10.28 -4.20 17.19
CA ALA A 43 -9.37 -5.13 16.54
C ALA A 43 -9.39 -6.52 17.19
N ARG A 44 -9.50 -6.59 18.53
CA ARG A 44 -9.51 -7.87 19.27
C ARG A 44 -10.82 -8.66 19.09
N ASN A 45 -11.93 -8.01 18.78
CA ASN A 45 -13.23 -8.64 18.61
C ASN A 45 -13.59 -8.96 17.14
N THR A 46 -12.77 -8.55 16.18
CA THR A 46 -12.97 -8.90 14.78
C THR A 46 -12.46 -10.31 14.54
N ASN A 47 -13.36 -11.21 14.22
CA ASN A 47 -12.99 -12.60 13.87
C ASN A 47 -12.52 -12.63 12.42
N TYR A 48 -11.22 -12.36 12.21
CA TYR A 48 -10.61 -12.37 10.87
C TYR A 48 -10.68 -13.77 10.24
N ASP A 49 -10.59 -14.84 11.04
CA ASP A 49 -10.68 -16.21 10.55
C ASP A 49 -12.03 -16.49 9.90
N ALA A 50 -13.12 -15.92 10.41
CA ALA A 50 -14.44 -16.05 9.80
C ALA A 50 -14.53 -15.35 8.44
N ILE A 51 -13.85 -14.20 8.27
CA ILE A 51 -13.79 -13.48 6.99
C ILE A 51 -12.94 -14.27 5.99
N ILE A 52 -11.77 -14.72 6.40
CA ILE A 52 -10.83 -15.46 5.57
C ILE A 52 -11.42 -16.82 5.14
N SER A 53 -12.18 -17.48 6.02
CA SER A 53 -12.83 -18.76 5.72
C SER A 53 -14.11 -18.63 4.90
N SER A 54 -14.58 -17.40 4.65
CA SER A 54 -15.84 -17.18 3.95
C SER A 54 -15.68 -17.48 2.44
N PRO A 55 -16.55 -18.33 1.87
CA PRO A 55 -16.60 -18.52 0.42
C PRO A 55 -17.07 -17.26 -0.35
N PHE A 56 -17.58 -16.26 0.38
CA PHE A 56 -18.01 -14.96 -0.14
C PHE A 56 -16.96 -13.86 0.07
N ALA A 57 -15.73 -14.22 0.46
CA ALA A 57 -14.65 -13.25 0.57
C ALA A 57 -14.43 -12.56 -0.79
N PRO A 58 -14.50 -11.22 -0.86
CA PRO A 58 -14.36 -10.49 -2.12
C PRO A 58 -12.97 -10.72 -2.72
N MET A 59 -12.89 -10.68 -4.04
CA MET A 59 -11.59 -10.74 -4.71
C MET A 59 -10.85 -9.41 -4.53
N ILE A 60 -9.60 -9.50 -4.06
CA ILE A 60 -8.73 -8.33 -3.86
C ILE A 60 -7.58 -8.39 -4.85
N THR A 61 -7.33 -7.29 -5.55
CA THR A 61 -6.12 -7.11 -6.36
C THR A 61 -5.09 -6.30 -5.59
N VAL A 62 -3.91 -6.90 -5.36
CA VAL A 62 -2.75 -6.20 -4.80
C VAL A 62 -1.94 -5.64 -5.96
N ILE A 63 -1.84 -4.31 -6.05
CA ILE A 63 -1.08 -3.61 -7.09
C ILE A 63 0.23 -3.12 -6.50
N ALA A 64 1.34 -3.57 -7.05
CA ALA A 64 2.69 -3.26 -6.58
C ALA A 64 3.53 -2.62 -7.71
N PRO A 65 3.63 -1.28 -7.75
CA PRO A 65 4.54 -0.60 -8.66
C PRO A 65 5.99 -0.91 -8.33
N ALA A 66 6.80 -1.17 -9.36
CA ALA A 66 8.23 -1.45 -9.26
C ALA A 66 9.02 -0.59 -10.26
N PHE A 67 10.09 0.05 -9.80
CA PHE A 67 11.00 0.80 -10.65
C PHE A 67 12.44 0.69 -10.16
N ASN A 68 13.31 0.02 -10.94
CA ASN A 68 14.71 -0.25 -10.61
C ASN A 68 14.90 -1.02 -9.28
N GLU A 69 14.12 -2.09 -9.10
CA GLU A 69 14.07 -2.92 -7.90
C GLU A 69 14.77 -4.28 -8.10
N SER A 70 15.78 -4.35 -8.96
CA SER A 70 16.42 -5.63 -9.33
C SER A 70 17.03 -6.40 -8.16
N LEU A 71 17.30 -5.76 -7.04
CA LEU A 71 17.87 -6.41 -5.85
C LEU A 71 16.80 -7.11 -4.99
N THR A 72 15.61 -6.56 -4.95
CA THR A 72 14.57 -6.92 -3.96
C THR A 72 13.32 -7.51 -4.60
N ILE A 73 13.09 -7.30 -5.90
CA ILE A 73 11.86 -7.67 -6.60
C ILE A 73 11.40 -9.11 -6.36
N VAL A 74 12.33 -10.07 -6.38
CA VAL A 74 12.00 -11.49 -6.22
C VAL A 74 11.51 -11.79 -4.80
N GLU A 75 12.20 -11.26 -3.78
CA GLU A 75 11.80 -11.48 -2.39
C GLU A 75 10.49 -10.74 -2.06
N ASN A 76 10.31 -9.55 -2.61
CA ASN A 76 9.10 -8.77 -2.42
C ASN A 76 7.87 -9.46 -3.04
N ILE A 77 7.99 -9.99 -4.27
CA ILE A 77 6.90 -10.77 -4.88
C ILE A 77 6.61 -12.05 -4.08
N LYS A 78 7.63 -12.72 -3.55
CA LYS A 78 7.41 -13.89 -2.67
C LYS A 78 6.65 -13.51 -1.40
N ALA A 79 6.98 -12.38 -0.78
CA ALA A 79 6.27 -11.88 0.39
C ALA A 79 4.80 -11.58 0.07
N LEU A 80 4.51 -10.95 -1.07
CA LEU A 80 3.14 -10.72 -1.53
C LEU A 80 2.39 -12.03 -1.79
N LEU A 81 3.04 -13.04 -2.38
CA LEU A 81 2.46 -14.35 -2.63
C LEU A 81 2.18 -15.14 -1.35
N ALA A 82 2.86 -14.80 -0.25
CA ALA A 82 2.66 -15.42 1.07
C ALA A 82 1.50 -14.81 1.87
N LEU A 83 0.80 -13.81 1.35
CA LEU A 83 -0.35 -13.21 2.03
C LEU A 83 -1.43 -14.25 2.32
N TYR A 84 -1.91 -14.25 3.55
CA TYR A 84 -2.95 -15.15 4.02
C TYR A 84 -4.34 -14.59 3.73
N TYR A 85 -4.76 -14.67 2.45
CA TYR A 85 -6.11 -14.31 2.02
C TYR A 85 -6.58 -15.26 0.91
N PRO A 86 -7.83 -15.78 0.93
CA PRO A 86 -8.24 -16.87 0.06
C PRO A 86 -8.44 -16.48 -1.41
N ASN A 87 -8.82 -15.22 -1.66
CA ASN A 87 -9.25 -14.79 -2.98
C ASN A 87 -8.54 -13.49 -3.39
N PHE A 88 -7.29 -13.59 -3.83
CA PHE A 88 -6.51 -12.44 -4.26
C PHE A 88 -5.69 -12.71 -5.51
N GLU A 89 -5.36 -11.64 -6.20
CA GLU A 89 -4.35 -11.62 -7.25
C GLU A 89 -3.33 -10.52 -6.99
N ILE A 90 -2.16 -10.68 -7.57
CA ILE A 90 -1.06 -9.72 -7.50
C ILE A 90 -0.79 -9.20 -8.89
N VAL A 91 -0.77 -7.89 -9.04
CA VAL A 91 -0.38 -7.19 -10.26
C VAL A 91 0.86 -6.34 -9.96
N VAL A 92 2.02 -6.85 -10.35
CA VAL A 92 3.28 -6.10 -10.27
C VAL A 92 3.43 -5.28 -11.53
N VAL A 93 3.66 -3.98 -11.40
CA VAL A 93 3.80 -3.08 -12.55
C VAL A 93 5.23 -2.57 -12.63
N ASN A 94 5.99 -3.10 -13.60
CA ASN A 94 7.30 -2.59 -13.95
C ASN A 94 7.16 -1.28 -14.73
N ASP A 95 7.43 -0.15 -14.09
CA ASP A 95 7.27 1.20 -14.64
C ASP A 95 8.51 1.62 -15.45
N GLY A 96 8.87 0.82 -16.44
CA GLY A 96 9.97 1.12 -17.33
C GLY A 96 11.34 1.10 -16.64
N SER A 97 11.59 0.12 -15.79
CA SER A 97 12.91 -0.07 -15.17
C SER A 97 14.02 -0.13 -16.20
N LYS A 98 15.19 0.39 -15.83
CA LYS A 98 16.40 0.41 -16.66
C LYS A 98 17.40 -0.66 -16.28
N ASP A 99 17.16 -1.33 -15.17
CA ASP A 99 17.93 -2.46 -14.64
C ASP A 99 17.26 -3.80 -14.97
N ASN A 100 17.76 -4.88 -14.39
CA ASN A 100 17.26 -6.25 -14.64
C ASN A 100 16.04 -6.62 -13.78
N THR A 101 15.20 -5.64 -13.38
CA THR A 101 14.03 -5.90 -12.53
C THR A 101 13.05 -6.86 -13.21
N LEU A 102 12.70 -6.61 -14.47
CA LEU A 102 11.77 -7.44 -15.23
C LEU A 102 12.32 -8.84 -15.50
N GLU A 103 13.58 -8.92 -15.94
CA GLU A 103 14.24 -10.18 -16.28
C GLU A 103 14.32 -11.11 -15.07
N LYS A 104 14.67 -10.58 -13.91
CA LYS A 104 14.70 -11.34 -12.65
C LYS A 104 13.33 -11.86 -12.24
N ALA A 105 12.28 -11.04 -12.39
CA ALA A 105 10.93 -11.51 -12.13
C ALA A 105 10.51 -12.61 -13.10
N ILE A 106 10.83 -12.47 -14.39
CA ILE A 106 10.55 -13.50 -15.42
C ILE A 106 11.24 -14.82 -15.06
N GLU A 107 12.52 -14.78 -14.75
CA GLU A 107 13.32 -15.97 -14.43
C GLU A 107 12.84 -16.65 -13.14
N ALA A 108 12.64 -15.89 -12.05
CA ALA A 108 12.29 -16.44 -10.75
C ALA A 108 10.91 -17.11 -10.73
N PHE A 109 9.94 -16.54 -11.42
CA PHE A 109 8.55 -17.01 -11.41
C PHE A 109 8.12 -17.74 -12.68
N ASP A 110 9.06 -18.02 -13.60
CA ASP A 110 8.83 -18.71 -14.88
C ASP A 110 7.69 -18.03 -15.67
N LEU A 111 7.85 -16.72 -15.89
CA LEU A 111 6.82 -15.91 -16.55
C LEU A 111 6.96 -16.01 -18.07
N GLU A 112 5.82 -16.05 -18.75
CA GLU A 112 5.74 -15.92 -20.20
C GLU A 112 4.86 -14.74 -20.60
N LYS A 113 5.23 -14.11 -21.72
CA LYS A 113 4.42 -13.01 -22.28
C LYS A 113 3.13 -13.56 -22.85
N VAL A 114 2.02 -13.00 -22.41
CA VAL A 114 0.69 -13.42 -22.85
C VAL A 114 0.01 -12.32 -23.67
N THR A 115 -0.84 -12.75 -24.62
CA THR A 115 -1.74 -11.83 -25.30
C THR A 115 -2.90 -11.49 -24.36
N TYR A 116 -3.04 -10.21 -24.02
CA TYR A 116 -4.06 -9.76 -23.10
C TYR A 116 -4.77 -8.53 -23.68
N ILE A 117 -6.09 -8.52 -23.62
CA ILE A 117 -6.89 -7.35 -24.01
C ILE A 117 -7.04 -6.49 -22.76
N VAL A 118 -6.47 -5.29 -22.80
CA VAL A 118 -6.55 -4.33 -21.71
C VAL A 118 -7.78 -3.44 -21.92
N ASP A 119 -8.65 -3.41 -20.91
CA ASP A 119 -9.75 -2.43 -20.86
C ASP A 119 -9.25 -1.15 -20.17
N TYR A 120 -8.87 -0.16 -20.99
CA TYR A 120 -8.32 1.10 -20.51
C TYR A 120 -9.41 2.00 -19.92
N LYS A 121 -9.77 1.76 -18.64
CA LYS A 121 -10.71 2.59 -17.88
C LYS A 121 -10.09 3.89 -17.41
N ILE A 122 -8.79 3.87 -17.14
CA ILE A 122 -8.01 5.01 -16.63
C ILE A 122 -6.82 5.23 -17.55
N PRO A 123 -6.52 6.47 -17.96
CA PRO A 123 -5.35 6.78 -18.79
C PRO A 123 -4.04 6.35 -18.11
N CYS A 124 -3.17 5.70 -18.87
CA CYS A 124 -1.81 5.34 -18.47
C CYS A 124 -0.90 5.28 -19.69
N GLN A 125 0.42 5.25 -19.47
CA GLN A 125 1.40 5.04 -20.52
C GLN A 125 1.25 3.64 -21.14
N GLU A 126 1.72 3.49 -22.36
CA GLU A 126 1.59 2.27 -23.16
C GLU A 126 2.20 1.06 -22.43
N ILE A 127 1.43 -0.03 -22.40
CA ILE A 127 1.84 -1.33 -21.87
C ILE A 127 2.60 -2.09 -22.97
N ARG A 128 3.87 -2.44 -22.69
CA ARG A 128 4.76 -3.16 -23.59
C ARG A 128 4.54 -4.66 -23.57
N GLY A 129 4.08 -5.18 -22.43
CA GLY A 129 3.82 -6.60 -22.24
C GLY A 129 3.15 -6.94 -20.93
N ILE A 130 2.41 -8.03 -20.95
CA ILE A 130 1.81 -8.63 -19.77
C ILE A 130 2.33 -10.07 -19.67
N TYR A 131 2.76 -10.44 -18.47
CA TYR A 131 3.43 -11.72 -18.21
C TYR A 131 2.67 -12.47 -17.14
N LYS A 132 2.51 -13.77 -17.35
CA LYS A 132 1.91 -14.70 -16.38
C LYS A 132 2.80 -15.92 -16.16
N SER A 133 2.76 -16.49 -14.97
CA SER A 133 3.54 -17.67 -14.67
C SER A 133 2.96 -18.93 -15.36
N ARG A 134 3.86 -19.77 -15.87
CA ARG A 134 3.53 -21.12 -16.32
C ARG A 134 3.31 -22.08 -15.15
N LYS A 135 3.80 -21.73 -13.96
CA LYS A 135 3.66 -22.54 -12.75
C LYS A 135 2.30 -22.25 -12.08
N ARG A 136 1.53 -23.32 -11.85
CA ARG A 136 0.22 -23.20 -11.18
C ARG A 136 0.31 -22.56 -9.79
N ALA A 137 1.43 -22.71 -9.11
CA ALA A 137 1.67 -22.12 -7.79
C ALA A 137 1.64 -20.57 -7.80
N PHE A 138 1.85 -19.95 -8.97
CA PHE A 138 1.91 -18.50 -9.15
C PHE A 138 0.83 -18.00 -10.12
N ASN A 139 -0.28 -18.73 -10.27
CA ASN A 139 -1.35 -18.38 -11.21
C ASN A 139 -2.05 -17.06 -10.88
N ASN A 140 -1.95 -16.61 -9.64
CA ASN A 140 -2.46 -15.33 -9.16
C ASN A 140 -1.48 -14.16 -9.36
N LEU A 141 -0.28 -14.40 -9.90
CA LEU A 141 0.70 -13.37 -10.23
C LEU A 141 0.55 -12.90 -11.69
N THR A 142 0.48 -11.60 -11.89
CA THR A 142 0.57 -10.93 -13.18
C THR A 142 1.66 -9.87 -13.10
N VAL A 143 2.58 -9.85 -14.06
CA VAL A 143 3.59 -8.79 -14.18
C VAL A 143 3.28 -7.98 -15.43
N VAL A 144 3.16 -6.68 -15.28
CA VAL A 144 2.90 -5.72 -16.35
C VAL A 144 4.17 -4.93 -16.62
N ASP A 145 4.62 -4.90 -17.85
CA ASP A 145 5.74 -4.07 -18.29
C ASP A 145 5.24 -2.92 -19.13
N LYS A 146 5.60 -1.70 -18.78
CA LYS A 146 5.12 -0.48 -19.45
C LYS A 146 6.22 0.57 -19.61
N PHE A 147 5.97 1.60 -20.43
CA PHE A 147 6.83 2.77 -20.46
C PHE A 147 6.70 3.56 -19.17
N ASN A 148 7.82 4.14 -18.71
CA ASN A 148 7.85 4.91 -17.48
C ASN A 148 6.87 6.09 -17.52
N GLY A 149 6.03 6.18 -16.51
CA GLY A 149 5.05 7.25 -16.32
C GLY A 149 4.97 7.72 -14.86
N GLY A 150 5.77 7.08 -13.97
CA GLY A 150 5.79 7.33 -12.54
C GLY A 150 4.75 6.51 -11.78
N LYS A 151 4.84 6.53 -10.45
CA LYS A 151 4.06 5.69 -9.54
C LYS A 151 2.55 5.75 -9.76
N ALA A 152 1.99 6.94 -9.93
CA ALA A 152 0.55 7.10 -10.15
C ALA A 152 0.08 6.46 -11.47
N ASP A 153 0.87 6.61 -12.52
CA ASP A 153 0.59 6.01 -13.83
C ASP A 153 0.75 4.48 -13.79
N ALA A 154 1.74 3.97 -13.05
CA ALA A 154 1.89 2.54 -12.80
C ALA A 154 0.67 1.95 -12.06
N LEU A 155 0.15 2.67 -11.05
CA LEU A 155 -1.09 2.28 -10.38
C LEU A 155 -2.28 2.25 -11.33
N ASN A 156 -2.43 3.26 -12.19
CA ASN A 156 -3.48 3.30 -13.21
C ASN A 156 -3.41 2.08 -14.14
N SER A 157 -2.20 1.69 -14.55
CA SER A 157 -1.99 0.49 -15.36
C SER A 157 -2.40 -0.77 -14.61
N GLY A 158 -2.06 -0.86 -13.32
CA GLY A 158 -2.46 -1.97 -12.46
C GLY A 158 -3.99 -2.06 -12.32
N ILE A 159 -4.68 -0.93 -12.13
CA ILE A 159 -6.14 -0.88 -12.03
C ILE A 159 -6.81 -1.34 -13.33
N ASN A 160 -6.26 -0.97 -14.50
CA ASN A 160 -6.78 -1.42 -15.81
C ASN A 160 -6.66 -2.94 -16.01
N ILE A 161 -5.76 -3.61 -15.29
CA ILE A 161 -5.52 -5.06 -15.35
C ILE A 161 -6.25 -5.80 -14.23
N ALA A 162 -6.54 -5.13 -13.12
CA ALA A 162 -7.17 -5.68 -11.94
C ALA A 162 -8.51 -6.37 -12.24
N LYS A 163 -8.71 -7.55 -11.67
CA LYS A 163 -9.95 -8.33 -11.76
C LYS A 163 -10.74 -8.32 -10.47
N GLY A 164 -10.10 -7.94 -9.35
CA GLY A 164 -10.74 -7.91 -8.05
C GLY A 164 -11.78 -6.81 -7.92
N ASP A 165 -12.74 -7.04 -7.03
CA ASP A 165 -13.77 -6.05 -6.68
C ASP A 165 -13.16 -4.85 -5.93
N TYR A 166 -12.04 -5.09 -5.28
CA TYR A 166 -11.26 -4.10 -4.54
C TYR A 166 -9.79 -4.19 -4.93
N PHE A 167 -9.09 -3.08 -4.82
CA PHE A 167 -7.63 -3.07 -4.97
C PHE A 167 -6.94 -2.44 -3.77
N ILE A 168 -5.72 -2.91 -3.50
CA ILE A 168 -4.82 -2.39 -2.49
C ILE A 168 -3.53 -2.00 -3.21
N SER A 169 -3.05 -0.77 -3.00
CA SER A 169 -1.75 -0.35 -3.49
C SER A 169 -0.69 -0.54 -2.40
N ILE A 170 0.36 -1.27 -2.73
CA ILE A 170 1.49 -1.54 -1.83
C ILE A 170 2.77 -1.23 -2.59
N ASP A 171 3.69 -0.50 -1.97
CA ASP A 171 5.01 -0.34 -2.55
C ASP A 171 5.76 -1.67 -2.51
N VAL A 172 6.39 -2.01 -3.62
CA VAL A 172 7.07 -3.30 -3.76
C VAL A 172 8.17 -3.51 -2.71
N ASP A 173 8.76 -2.43 -2.19
CA ASP A 173 9.79 -2.43 -1.14
C ASP A 173 9.22 -2.52 0.29
N SER A 174 7.90 -2.50 0.44
CA SER A 174 7.24 -2.59 1.75
C SER A 174 7.30 -4.01 2.30
N ILE A 175 7.72 -4.14 3.56
CA ILE A 175 7.65 -5.40 4.29
C ILE A 175 6.24 -5.54 4.84
N ILE A 176 5.52 -6.57 4.39
CA ILE A 176 4.16 -6.86 4.85
C ILE A 176 4.23 -8.04 5.81
N ASP A 177 3.59 -7.88 6.97
CA ASP A 177 3.33 -9.00 7.85
C ASP A 177 2.24 -9.87 7.21
N PRO A 178 2.48 -11.16 6.96
CA PRO A 178 1.51 -12.03 6.32
C PRO A 178 0.29 -12.39 7.19
N TYR A 179 0.27 -11.99 8.48
CA TYR A 179 -0.79 -12.30 9.46
C TYR A 179 -1.55 -11.07 9.94
#